data_d86dd9487c913b75796a06e05f8f4ce2
#
_entry.id   d86dd9487c913b75796a06e05f8f4ce2
#
_cell.length_a   1.000
_cell.length_b   1.000
_cell.length_c   1.000
_cell.angle_alpha   90.00
_cell.angle_beta   90.00
_cell.angle_gamma   90.00
#
_symmetry.space_group_name_H-M   'P 1'
#
loop_
_entity.id
_entity.type
_entity.pdbx_description
1 polymer ?
#
loop_
_entity_poly.entity_id
_entity_poly.type
_entity_poly.pdbx_seq_one_letter_code
_entity_poly.pdbx_strand_id
1 'polypeptide(L)'
;MAAVDGYRLSVRRETIEGMSGEMKFVVPGASLREIERILGEDDEPVEIFPDQKNILFRIGGTTLITRLIEGEFLNYRAAIPNDFEHAVDIDSHELISSIERVSLIVSEKLKNPVRFHFDG
;
A
#
# COMPACT_ATOMS: atom_id res chain seq x y z
N MET A 1 -5.46 3.77 2.68
CA MET A 1 -4.65 3.92 1.45
C MET A 1 -4.88 2.72 0.53
N ALA A 2 -4.85 2.92 -0.79
CA ALA A 2 -4.89 1.83 -1.77
C ALA A 2 -3.82 2.08 -2.85
N ALA A 3 -3.16 1.02 -3.27
CA ALA A 3 -2.19 1.05 -4.36
C ALA A 3 -2.48 -0.12 -5.31
N VAL A 4 -2.29 0.12 -6.61
CA VAL A 4 -2.57 -0.87 -7.64
C VAL A 4 -1.54 -0.78 -8.76
N ASP A 5 -1.19 -1.92 -9.29
CA ASP A 5 -0.53 -2.07 -10.58
C ASP A 5 -1.33 -3.04 -11.47
N GLY A 6 -0.81 -3.43 -12.63
CA GLY A 6 -1.52 -4.31 -13.56
C GLY A 6 -1.85 -5.72 -13.02
N TYR A 7 -1.37 -6.12 -11.84
CA TYR A 7 -1.46 -7.49 -11.34
C TYR A 7 -1.90 -7.60 -9.87
N ARG A 8 -1.70 -6.56 -9.07
CA ARG A 8 -1.90 -6.61 -7.63
C ARG A 8 -2.55 -5.34 -7.10
N LEU A 9 -3.38 -5.50 -6.08
CA LEU A 9 -4.02 -4.44 -5.32
C LEU A 9 -3.64 -4.60 -3.86
N SER A 10 -3.14 -3.54 -3.24
CA SER A 10 -2.89 -3.47 -1.81
C SER A 10 -3.78 -2.40 -1.19
N VAL A 11 -4.43 -2.73 -0.08
CA VAL A 11 -5.30 -1.80 0.66
C VAL A 11 -4.93 -1.83 2.13
N ARG A 12 -4.61 -0.67 2.69
CA ARG A 12 -4.44 -0.47 4.12
C ARG A 12 -5.48 0.50 4.64
N ARG A 13 -6.14 0.15 5.74
CA ARG A 13 -7.13 0.97 6.44
C ARG A 13 -6.67 1.18 7.86
N GLU A 14 -6.75 2.43 8.31
CA GLU A 14 -6.50 2.84 9.69
C GLU A 14 -7.55 3.86 10.11
N THR A 15 -7.84 3.89 11.39
CA THR A 15 -8.69 4.92 11.99
C THR A 15 -7.81 6.06 12.44
N ILE A 16 -8.12 7.27 11.97
CA ILE A 16 -7.42 8.49 12.36
C ILE A 16 -8.40 9.33 13.19
N GLU A 17 -8.00 9.67 14.40
CA GLU A 17 -8.78 10.54 15.28
C GLU A 17 -8.66 12.01 14.87
N GLY A 18 -9.71 12.79 15.14
CA GLY A 18 -9.71 14.25 14.93
C GLY A 18 -9.89 14.73 13.50
N MET A 19 -10.08 13.83 12.53
CA MET A 19 -10.34 14.20 11.14
C MET A 19 -11.85 14.33 10.91
N SER A 20 -12.29 15.48 10.40
CA SER A 20 -13.68 15.70 9.95
C SER A 20 -13.76 15.79 8.43
N GLY A 21 -14.68 15.02 7.83
CA GLY A 21 -14.92 15.00 6.39
C GLY A 21 -14.13 13.93 5.64
N GLU A 22 -14.43 13.76 4.36
CA GLU A 22 -13.75 12.82 3.45
C GLU A 22 -12.87 13.61 2.48
N MET A 23 -11.61 13.21 2.36
CA MET A 23 -10.68 13.70 1.36
C MET A 23 -10.12 12.55 0.54
N LYS A 24 -10.03 12.75 -0.78
CA LYS A 24 -9.46 11.78 -1.73
C LYS A 24 -8.42 12.47 -2.58
N PHE A 25 -7.24 11.90 -2.64
CA PHE A 25 -6.16 12.39 -3.49
C PHE A 25 -5.25 11.24 -3.92
N VAL A 26 -4.60 11.42 -5.06
CA VAL A 26 -3.71 10.42 -5.63
C VAL A 26 -2.28 10.96 -5.59
N VAL A 27 -1.43 10.29 -4.82
CA VAL A 27 -0.03 10.67 -4.63
C VAL A 27 0.87 9.77 -5.49
N PRO A 28 1.88 10.31 -6.19
CA PRO A 28 2.85 9.50 -6.89
C PRO A 28 3.58 8.52 -5.96
N GLY A 29 3.65 7.25 -6.34
CA GLY A 29 4.33 6.22 -5.54
C GLY A 29 5.82 6.50 -5.29
N ALA A 30 6.48 7.21 -6.20
CA ALA A 30 7.86 7.66 -6.01
C ALA A 30 7.99 8.63 -4.82
N SER A 31 7.04 9.56 -4.68
CA SER A 31 7.02 10.50 -3.55
C SER A 31 6.79 9.80 -2.22
N LEU A 32 5.94 8.78 -2.19
CA LEU A 32 5.72 7.98 -0.98
C LEU A 32 6.96 7.18 -0.58
N ARG A 33 7.75 6.69 -1.53
CA ARG A 33 9.04 6.05 -1.23
C ARG A 33 10.06 7.03 -0.63
N GLU A 34 10.05 8.27 -1.06
CA GLU A 34 10.91 9.29 -0.43
C GLU A 34 10.46 9.61 1.01
N ILE A 35 9.13 9.67 1.25
CA ILE A 35 8.59 9.82 2.61
C ILE A 35 9.03 8.65 3.48
N GLU A 36 8.89 7.41 3.00
CA GLU A 36 9.32 6.20 3.70
C GLU A 36 10.80 6.24 4.11
N ARG A 37 11.67 6.80 3.27
CA ARG A 37 13.11 6.96 3.57
C ARG A 37 13.41 8.04 4.61
N ILE A 38 12.53 9.05 4.70
CA ILE A 38 12.67 10.17 5.65
C ILE A 38 12.11 9.78 7.01
N LEU A 39 11.07 8.93 7.03
CA LEU A 39 10.48 8.43 8.26
C LEU A 39 11.51 7.62 9.03
N GLY A 40 11.78 8.03 10.28
CA GLY A 40 12.57 7.26 11.23
C GLY A 40 11.76 6.13 11.88
N GLU A 41 12.40 5.46 12.82
CA GLU A 41 11.74 4.46 13.69
C GLU A 41 11.01 5.10 14.87
N ASP A 42 11.07 6.42 14.99
CA ASP A 42 10.47 7.20 16.07
C ASP A 42 8.97 7.41 15.81
N ASP A 43 8.18 7.45 16.90
CA ASP A 43 6.74 7.73 16.86
C ASP A 43 6.41 9.22 16.62
N GLU A 44 7.24 9.92 15.85
CA GLU A 44 6.96 11.32 15.50
C GLU A 44 5.75 11.43 14.55
N PRO A 45 4.83 12.35 14.83
CA PRO A 45 3.66 12.54 13.97
C PRO A 45 4.06 13.12 12.62
N VAL A 46 3.43 12.61 11.56
CA VAL A 46 3.51 13.17 10.22
C VAL A 46 2.34 14.10 9.99
N GLU A 47 2.62 15.37 9.75
CA GLU A 47 1.58 16.33 9.37
C GLU A 47 1.39 16.32 7.85
N ILE A 48 0.13 16.23 7.40
CA ILE A 48 -0.22 16.12 5.99
C ILE A 48 -1.16 17.26 5.61
N PHE A 49 -0.75 18.06 4.64
CA PHE A 49 -1.51 19.24 4.16
C PHE A 49 -1.81 19.07 2.66
N PRO A 50 -2.97 18.49 2.31
CA PRO A 50 -3.39 18.42 0.91
C PRO A 50 -3.94 19.77 0.43
N ASP A 51 -3.62 20.13 -0.81
CA ASP A 51 -4.16 21.24 -1.57
C ASP A 51 -4.74 20.71 -2.90
N GLN A 52 -5.28 21.57 -3.74
CA GLN A 52 -5.93 21.19 -5.01
C GLN A 52 -4.98 20.46 -5.98
N LYS A 53 -3.70 20.83 -5.98
CA LYS A 53 -2.71 20.29 -6.94
C LYS A 53 -1.50 19.64 -6.28
N ASN A 54 -1.28 19.91 -5.01
CA ASN A 54 -0.10 19.46 -4.29
C ASN A 54 -0.49 18.86 -2.96
N ILE A 55 0.42 18.11 -2.38
CA ILE A 55 0.34 17.66 -1.01
C ILE A 55 1.69 17.90 -0.33
N LEU A 56 1.64 18.45 0.87
CA LEU A 56 2.81 18.72 1.70
C LEU A 56 2.82 17.73 2.86
N PHE A 57 3.97 17.15 3.12
CA PHE A 57 4.26 16.34 4.29
C PHE A 57 5.32 17.05 5.12
N ARG A 58 5.08 17.17 6.42
CA ARG A 58 6.06 17.67 7.38
C ARG A 58 6.39 16.54 8.36
N ILE A 59 7.66 16.22 8.44
CA ILE A 59 8.21 15.11 9.23
C ILE A 59 9.40 15.68 10.00
N GLY A 60 9.23 15.90 11.29
CA GLY A 60 10.26 16.61 12.08
C GLY A 60 10.64 17.94 11.46
N GLY A 61 11.92 18.15 11.20
CA GLY A 61 12.47 19.37 10.55
C GLY A 61 12.39 19.35 9.01
N THR A 62 11.91 18.28 8.39
CA THR A 62 11.88 18.12 6.94
C THR A 62 10.49 18.40 6.36
N THR A 63 10.45 19.13 5.26
CA THR A 63 9.22 19.38 4.50
C THR A 63 9.36 18.81 3.09
N LEU A 64 8.45 17.93 2.70
CA LEU A 64 8.36 17.37 1.35
C LEU A 64 7.06 17.84 0.70
N ILE A 65 7.17 18.39 -0.50
CA ILE A 65 6.02 18.80 -1.32
C ILE A 65 6.04 17.96 -2.60
N THR A 66 4.88 17.42 -2.97
CA THR A 66 4.73 16.71 -4.24
C THR A 66 3.43 17.08 -4.92
N ARG A 67 3.46 17.04 -6.26
CA ARG A 67 2.26 17.27 -7.06
C ARG A 67 1.38 16.03 -7.03
N LEU A 68 0.07 16.24 -6.89
CA LEU A 68 -0.93 15.19 -7.00
C LEU A 68 -1.09 14.73 -8.45
N ILE A 69 -1.44 13.46 -8.62
CA ILE A 69 -1.83 12.93 -9.93
C ILE A 69 -3.27 13.34 -10.19
N GLU A 70 -3.50 14.01 -11.32
CA GLU A 70 -4.84 14.43 -11.74
C GLU A 70 -5.67 13.22 -12.20
N GLY A 71 -6.97 13.24 -11.91
CA GLY A 71 -7.92 12.20 -12.27
C GLY A 71 -8.44 11.40 -11.08
N GLU A 72 -9.45 10.60 -11.34
CA GLU A 72 -10.02 9.72 -10.34
C GLU A 72 -9.18 8.44 -10.21
N PHE A 73 -8.95 8.02 -8.96
CA PHE A 73 -8.38 6.71 -8.70
C PHE A 73 -9.41 5.63 -9.07
N LEU A 74 -8.96 4.53 -9.64
CA LEU A 74 -9.86 3.44 -10.06
C LEU A 74 -10.74 2.95 -8.90
N ASN A 75 -11.95 2.47 -9.24
CA ASN A 75 -12.84 1.86 -8.27
C ASN A 75 -12.30 0.47 -7.85
N TYR A 76 -11.26 0.47 -7.01
CA TYR A 76 -10.60 -0.75 -6.55
C TYR A 76 -11.53 -1.68 -5.75
N ARG A 77 -12.63 -1.15 -5.17
CA ARG A 77 -13.59 -1.96 -4.44
C ARG A 77 -14.32 -2.95 -5.34
N ALA A 78 -14.53 -2.59 -6.60
CA ALA A 78 -15.12 -3.49 -7.58
C ALA A 78 -14.16 -4.63 -8.01
N ALA A 79 -12.87 -4.48 -7.77
CA ALA A 79 -11.87 -5.51 -8.07
C ALA A 79 -11.66 -6.51 -6.92
N ILE A 80 -12.22 -6.22 -5.74
CA ILE A 80 -12.14 -7.13 -4.57
C ILE A 80 -13.35 -8.08 -4.63
N PRO A 81 -13.13 -9.39 -4.76
CA PRO A 81 -14.22 -10.36 -4.68
C PRO A 81 -14.95 -10.25 -3.33
N ASN A 82 -16.28 -10.42 -3.34
CA ASN A 82 -17.10 -10.36 -2.13
C ASN A 82 -17.60 -11.74 -1.70
N ASP A 83 -17.51 -12.72 -2.59
CA ASP A 83 -17.97 -14.09 -2.44
C ASP A 83 -16.77 -15.04 -2.50
N PHE A 84 -16.31 -15.45 -1.35
CA PHE A 84 -15.25 -16.45 -1.22
C PHE A 84 -15.92 -17.79 -0.86
N GLU A 85 -15.70 -18.84 -1.66
CA GLU A 85 -16.14 -20.20 -1.34
C GLU A 85 -15.28 -20.82 -0.24
N HIS A 86 -14.01 -20.43 -0.18
CA HIS A 86 -13.05 -20.98 0.77
C HIS A 86 -12.20 -19.88 1.41
N ALA A 87 -11.94 -20.03 2.69
CA ALA A 87 -10.99 -19.23 3.45
C ALA A 87 -10.03 -20.15 4.19
N VAL A 88 -8.76 -19.78 4.24
CA VAL A 88 -7.72 -20.54 4.93
C VAL A 88 -6.98 -19.61 5.87
N ASP A 89 -6.88 -19.99 7.13
CA ASP A 89 -6.06 -19.31 8.14
C ASP A 89 -4.69 -20.03 8.23
N ILE A 90 -3.63 -19.28 8.08
CA ILE A 90 -2.25 -19.79 8.10
C ILE A 90 -1.44 -18.97 9.07
N ASP A 91 -0.55 -19.63 9.81
CA ASP A 91 0.45 -18.94 10.64
C ASP A 91 1.34 -18.05 9.76
N SER A 92 1.53 -16.80 10.18
CA SER A 92 2.26 -15.80 9.40
C SER A 92 3.75 -16.17 9.23
N HIS A 93 4.39 -16.76 10.22
CA HIS A 93 5.80 -17.16 10.14
C HIS A 93 6.00 -18.34 9.19
N GLU A 94 5.09 -19.31 9.21
CA GLU A 94 5.11 -20.44 8.30
C GLU A 94 4.90 -19.99 6.85
N LEU A 95 3.96 -19.06 6.62
CA LEU A 95 3.71 -18.49 5.31
C LEU A 95 4.92 -17.70 4.80
N ILE A 96 5.50 -16.81 5.61
CA ILE A 96 6.70 -16.03 5.28
C ILE A 96 7.84 -16.97 4.90
N SER A 97 8.15 -17.96 5.75
CA SER A 97 9.22 -18.92 5.50
C SER A 97 9.03 -19.72 4.21
N SER A 98 7.78 -20.03 3.87
CA SER A 98 7.45 -20.74 2.62
C SER A 98 7.62 -19.84 1.40
N ILE A 99 7.17 -18.57 1.48
CA ILE A 99 7.34 -17.58 0.42
C ILE A 99 8.83 -17.28 0.18
N GLU A 100 9.62 -17.09 1.23
CA GLU A 100 11.06 -16.83 1.12
C GLU A 100 11.78 -17.96 0.37
N ARG A 101 11.47 -19.20 0.68
CA ARG A 101 12.06 -20.36 -0.01
C ARG A 101 11.73 -20.42 -1.50
N VAL A 102 10.50 -20.20 -1.89
CA VAL A 102 10.11 -20.23 -3.31
C VAL A 102 10.55 -18.96 -4.06
N SER A 103 10.68 -17.84 -3.38
CA SER A 103 11.08 -16.57 -3.98
C SER A 103 12.52 -16.56 -4.49
N LEU A 104 13.38 -17.48 -4.03
CA LEU A 104 14.75 -17.65 -4.53
C LEU A 104 14.83 -17.87 -6.04
N ILE A 105 13.80 -18.46 -6.63
CA ILE A 105 13.74 -18.74 -8.08
C ILE A 105 12.74 -17.84 -8.81
N VAL A 106 12.02 -16.97 -8.09
CA VAL A 106 11.07 -16.02 -8.67
C VAL A 106 11.82 -14.75 -9.09
N SER A 107 11.66 -14.37 -10.33
CA SER A 107 12.24 -13.14 -10.88
C SER A 107 11.12 -12.23 -11.37
N GLU A 108 11.16 -10.95 -10.98
CA GLU A 108 10.21 -9.94 -11.48
C GLU A 108 10.21 -9.83 -13.01
N LYS A 109 11.36 -10.05 -13.64
CA LYS A 109 11.51 -10.01 -15.11
C LYS A 109 10.84 -11.20 -15.80
N LEU A 110 10.83 -12.37 -15.16
CA LEU A 110 10.34 -13.60 -15.77
C LEU A 110 8.89 -13.91 -15.41
N LYS A 111 8.28 -13.14 -14.48
CA LYS A 111 6.88 -13.34 -14.03
C LYS A 111 6.59 -14.81 -13.69
N ASN A 112 7.53 -15.46 -12.99
CA ASN A 112 7.39 -16.86 -12.64
C ASN A 112 6.18 -17.07 -11.73
N PRO A 113 5.24 -17.98 -12.07
CA PRO A 113 4.09 -18.24 -11.23
C PRO A 113 4.48 -19.06 -10.01
N VAL A 114 3.85 -18.79 -8.88
CA VAL A 114 3.88 -19.64 -7.68
C VAL A 114 2.50 -20.25 -7.51
N ARG A 115 2.46 -21.58 -7.35
CA ARG A 115 1.22 -22.32 -7.14
C ARG A 115 1.03 -22.59 -5.65
N PHE A 116 -0.11 -22.22 -5.12
CA PHE A 116 -0.57 -22.63 -3.80
C PHE A 116 -1.42 -23.89 -3.95
N HIS A 117 -1.22 -24.86 -3.07
CA HIS A 117 -2.03 -26.07 -2.95
C HIS A 117 -2.37 -26.29 -1.48
N PHE A 118 -3.63 -26.48 -1.19
CA PHE A 118 -4.14 -26.73 0.15
C PHE A 118 -4.85 -28.08 0.12
N ASP A 119 -4.40 -29.00 0.96
CA ASP A 119 -5.04 -30.30 1.20
C ASP A 119 -5.78 -30.24 2.53
N GLY A 120 -7.05 -30.65 2.54
CA GLY A 120 -7.89 -30.76 3.72
C GLY A 120 -7.89 -32.17 4.31
#